data_5dbfea60617b03709a3d9f995e7210fe
#
_entry.id   5dbfea60617b03709a3d9f995e7210fe
#
_cell.length_a   1.000
_cell.length_b   1.000
_cell.length_c   1.000
_cell.angle_alpha   90.00
_cell.angle_beta   90.00
_cell.angle_gamma   90.00
#
_symmetry.space_group_name_H-M   'P 1'
#
loop_
_entity.id
_entity.type
_entity.pdbx_description
1 polymer ?
#
loop_
_entity_poly.entity_id
_entity_poly.type
_entity_poly.pdbx_seq_one_letter_code
_entity_poly.pdbx_strand_id
1 'polypeptide(L)'
;MQAYFKLNNDILNIGLTPNELKVAVYLYSCVRKDNTSVCVKQRVIASKCGISKVETVGNIICRLQRKGVIERVSRPHKANGQLGTYIYKLKAVAAKGFFKVKRYILGKLSGVQLRMYLFICRAVTKKNDMWNSFNDIANALQIARKKVIAVINELVKMGVIRKLRVLKKDGSYSDNHYSVSEPEVQKEKGHKKASPQQAANSLRTQNINHVCIKYKPLIVCCQVKNQGLPDFYSGVVP
;
A
#
# COMPACT_ATOMS: atom_id res chain seq x y z
N MET A 1 0.38 -3.27 14.06
CA MET A 1 0.03 -3.40 12.62
C MET A 1 1.30 -3.79 11.86
N GLN A 2 1.26 -4.75 10.91
CA GLN A 2 2.48 -5.12 10.16
C GLN A 2 2.97 -3.94 9.31
N ALA A 3 4.27 -3.68 9.31
CA ALA A 3 4.89 -2.58 8.56
C ALA A 3 4.82 -2.78 7.02
N TYR A 4 4.59 -4.01 6.56
CA TYR A 4 4.54 -4.39 5.15
C TYR A 4 3.38 -5.34 4.85
N PHE A 5 3.08 -5.54 3.58
CA PHE A 5 2.19 -6.55 3.04
C PHE A 5 2.84 -7.22 1.82
N LYS A 6 2.28 -8.35 1.39
CA LYS A 6 2.83 -9.15 0.28
C LYS A 6 2.04 -8.93 -0.99
N LEU A 7 2.72 -8.95 -2.14
CA LEU A 7 2.13 -8.96 -3.48
C LEU A 7 2.75 -10.08 -4.31
N ASN A 8 1.96 -10.71 -5.18
CA ASN A 8 2.46 -11.66 -6.16
C ASN A 8 3.39 -10.97 -7.17
N ASN A 9 4.45 -11.64 -7.61
CA ASN A 9 5.40 -11.10 -8.58
C ASN A 9 4.74 -10.79 -9.95
N ASP A 10 3.67 -11.50 -10.30
CA ASP A 10 2.92 -11.33 -11.55
C ASP A 10 2.10 -10.04 -11.62
N ILE A 11 1.85 -9.36 -10.50
CA ILE A 11 1.01 -8.16 -10.43
C ILE A 11 1.45 -7.05 -11.41
N LEU A 12 2.74 -6.97 -11.71
CA LEU A 12 3.30 -5.99 -12.64
C LEU A 12 3.17 -6.41 -14.11
N ASN A 13 2.90 -7.71 -14.38
CA ASN A 13 2.84 -8.29 -15.72
C ASN A 13 1.39 -8.44 -16.23
N ILE A 14 0.38 -8.24 -15.37
CA ILE A 14 -1.05 -8.40 -15.71
C ILE A 14 -1.56 -7.26 -16.62
N GLY A 15 -0.77 -6.23 -16.88
CA GLY A 15 -1.20 -5.09 -17.71
C GLY A 15 -2.22 -4.19 -16.98
N LEU A 16 -2.02 -3.93 -15.71
CA LEU A 16 -2.88 -3.03 -14.94
C LEU A 16 -2.62 -1.57 -15.31
N THR A 17 -3.70 -0.80 -15.50
CA THR A 17 -3.61 0.66 -15.62
C THR A 17 -3.16 1.28 -14.28
N PRO A 18 -2.67 2.52 -14.25
CA PRO A 18 -2.22 3.17 -13.02
C PRO A 18 -3.25 3.15 -11.89
N ASN A 19 -4.53 3.40 -12.19
CA ASN A 19 -5.59 3.39 -11.19
C ASN A 19 -5.98 1.96 -10.76
N GLU A 20 -5.99 1.00 -11.68
CA GLU A 20 -6.19 -0.41 -11.35
C GLU A 20 -5.08 -0.90 -10.40
N LEU A 21 -3.83 -0.54 -10.67
CA LEU A 21 -2.70 -0.90 -9.81
C LEU A 21 -2.84 -0.30 -8.41
N LYS A 22 -3.20 0.99 -8.29
CA LYS A 22 -3.46 1.62 -7.00
C LYS A 22 -4.54 0.90 -6.20
N VAL A 23 -5.67 0.58 -6.84
CA VAL A 23 -6.79 -0.12 -6.18
C VAL A 23 -6.38 -1.53 -5.77
N ALA A 24 -5.71 -2.30 -6.63
CA ALA A 24 -5.22 -3.63 -6.33
C ALA A 24 -4.27 -3.61 -5.13
N VAL A 25 -3.26 -2.75 -5.15
CA VAL A 25 -2.27 -2.59 -4.07
C VAL A 25 -2.94 -2.19 -2.76
N TYR A 26 -3.91 -1.28 -2.80
CA TYR A 26 -4.67 -0.90 -1.62
C TYR A 26 -5.47 -2.07 -1.05
N LEU A 27 -6.17 -2.84 -1.88
CA LEU A 27 -6.93 -4.02 -1.44
C LEU A 27 -6.01 -5.06 -0.80
N TYR A 28 -4.89 -5.42 -1.42
CA TYR A 28 -3.90 -6.33 -0.82
C TYR A 28 -3.34 -5.80 0.52
N SER A 29 -3.20 -4.49 0.66
CA SER A 29 -2.77 -3.91 1.92
C SER A 29 -3.79 -4.07 3.05
N CYS A 30 -5.07 -4.23 2.72
CA CYS A 30 -6.15 -4.45 3.69
C CYS A 30 -6.28 -5.92 4.11
N VAL A 31 -5.61 -6.85 3.43
CA VAL A 31 -5.59 -8.27 3.78
C VAL A 31 -5.00 -8.45 5.19
N ARG A 32 -5.72 -9.19 6.03
CA ARG A 32 -5.24 -9.64 7.34
C ARG A 32 -4.65 -11.04 7.24
N LYS A 33 -3.98 -11.52 8.31
CA LYS A 33 -3.39 -12.86 8.36
C LYS A 33 -4.36 -13.91 7.82
N ASP A 34 -3.88 -14.73 6.91
CA ASP A 34 -4.52 -15.95 6.36
C ASP A 34 -5.90 -15.78 5.70
N ASN A 35 -6.38 -14.56 5.57
CA ASN A 35 -7.65 -14.26 4.91
C ASN A 35 -7.41 -13.47 3.61
N THR A 36 -7.86 -14.01 2.48
CA THR A 36 -7.83 -13.33 1.18
C THR A 36 -9.01 -12.40 0.96
N SER A 37 -9.98 -12.37 1.89
CA SER A 37 -11.18 -11.55 1.78
C SER A 37 -11.01 -10.21 2.49
N VAL A 38 -11.44 -9.15 1.83
CA VAL A 38 -11.34 -7.76 2.28
C VAL A 38 -12.73 -7.13 2.24
N CYS A 39 -13.18 -6.62 3.38
CA CYS A 39 -14.45 -5.89 3.49
C CYS A 39 -14.15 -4.37 3.56
N VAL A 40 -14.46 -3.65 2.49
CA VAL A 40 -14.20 -2.20 2.41
C VAL A 40 -15.21 -1.50 1.50
N LYS A 41 -15.64 -0.30 1.89
CA LYS A 41 -16.58 0.52 1.09
C LYS A 41 -15.84 1.12 -0.12
N GLN A 42 -16.48 1.12 -1.30
CA GLN A 42 -15.91 1.71 -2.53
C GLN A 42 -15.53 3.19 -2.34
N ARG A 43 -16.29 3.95 -1.55
CA ARG A 43 -15.96 5.33 -1.18
C ARG A 43 -14.61 5.45 -0.45
N VAL A 44 -14.29 4.48 0.43
CA VAL A 44 -13.00 4.44 1.13
C VAL A 44 -11.87 4.11 0.16
N ILE A 45 -12.10 3.17 -0.76
CA ILE A 45 -11.12 2.86 -1.82
C ILE A 45 -10.86 4.10 -2.67
N ALA A 46 -11.91 4.80 -3.12
CA ALA A 46 -11.81 6.01 -3.91
C ALA A 46 -10.92 7.06 -3.20
N SER A 47 -11.23 7.38 -1.95
CA SER A 47 -10.48 8.34 -1.14
C SER A 47 -9.01 7.94 -0.96
N LYS A 48 -8.73 6.68 -0.62
CA LYS A 48 -7.36 6.19 -0.37
C LYS A 48 -6.52 6.07 -1.65
N CYS A 49 -7.15 5.86 -2.80
CA CYS A 49 -6.48 5.78 -4.10
C CYS A 49 -6.45 7.11 -4.86
N GLY A 50 -7.04 8.18 -4.34
CA GLY A 50 -7.13 9.47 -5.01
C GLY A 50 -7.98 9.41 -6.29
N ILE A 51 -9.12 8.68 -6.24
CA ILE A 51 -10.08 8.56 -7.34
C ILE A 51 -11.30 9.40 -6.99
N SER A 52 -11.63 10.39 -7.83
CA SER A 52 -12.66 11.36 -7.55
C SER A 52 -14.08 10.76 -7.53
N LYS A 53 -14.37 9.85 -8.47
CA LYS A 53 -15.73 9.27 -8.63
C LYS A 53 -15.78 7.83 -8.14
N VAL A 54 -16.76 7.51 -7.30
CA VAL A 54 -16.95 6.16 -6.73
C VAL A 54 -17.30 5.13 -7.81
N GLU A 55 -18.05 5.54 -8.83
CA GLU A 55 -18.44 4.71 -9.98
C GLU A 55 -17.20 4.20 -10.74
N THR A 56 -16.15 5.04 -10.82
CA THR A 56 -14.86 4.64 -11.41
C THR A 56 -14.24 3.47 -10.65
N VAL A 57 -14.36 3.45 -9.32
CA VAL A 57 -13.89 2.31 -8.50
C VAL A 57 -14.65 1.04 -8.83
N GLY A 58 -15.99 1.11 -8.99
CA GLY A 58 -16.81 -0.01 -9.42
C GLY A 58 -16.33 -0.61 -10.74
N ASN A 59 -16.10 0.24 -11.75
CA ASN A 59 -15.57 -0.17 -13.05
C ASN A 59 -14.15 -0.78 -12.96
N ILE A 60 -13.29 -0.23 -12.10
CA ILE A 60 -11.96 -0.78 -11.85
C ILE A 60 -12.06 -2.16 -11.22
N ILE A 61 -12.94 -2.36 -10.24
CA ILE A 61 -13.15 -3.66 -9.59
C ILE A 61 -13.60 -4.72 -10.61
N CYS A 62 -14.54 -4.40 -11.50
CA CYS A 62 -14.94 -5.29 -12.58
C CYS A 62 -13.76 -5.66 -13.51
N ARG A 63 -12.88 -4.70 -13.81
CA ARG A 63 -11.68 -4.98 -14.61
C ARG A 63 -10.65 -5.82 -13.85
N LEU A 64 -10.43 -5.56 -12.57
CA LEU A 64 -9.56 -6.38 -11.72
C LEU A 64 -10.07 -7.81 -11.56
N GLN A 65 -11.38 -8.01 -11.54
CA GLN A 65 -11.98 -9.35 -11.53
C GLN A 65 -11.76 -10.06 -12.85
N ARG A 66 -11.99 -9.41 -14.00
CA ARG A 66 -11.68 -9.97 -15.32
C ARG A 66 -10.20 -10.32 -15.50
N LYS A 67 -9.31 -9.58 -14.88
CA LYS A 67 -7.84 -9.82 -14.89
C LYS A 67 -7.38 -10.84 -13.84
N GLY A 68 -8.29 -11.45 -13.08
CA GLY A 68 -7.97 -12.46 -12.07
C GLY A 68 -7.27 -11.96 -10.81
N VAL A 69 -7.25 -10.65 -10.56
CA VAL A 69 -6.72 -10.05 -9.32
C VAL A 69 -7.73 -10.21 -8.17
N ILE A 70 -9.00 -10.06 -8.49
CA ILE A 70 -10.13 -10.31 -7.60
C ILE A 70 -10.83 -11.56 -8.09
N GLU A 71 -10.93 -12.59 -7.24
CA GLU A 71 -11.61 -13.85 -7.57
C GLU A 71 -13.13 -13.71 -7.49
N ARG A 72 -13.62 -13.07 -6.44
CA ARG A 72 -15.05 -12.92 -6.18
C ARG A 72 -15.36 -11.59 -5.52
N VAL A 73 -16.47 -10.99 -5.93
CA VAL A 73 -17.10 -9.83 -5.28
C VAL A 73 -18.45 -10.27 -4.76
N SER A 74 -18.72 -10.03 -3.49
CA SER A 74 -20.01 -10.29 -2.86
C SER A 74 -20.49 -9.09 -2.04
N ARG A 75 -21.79 -8.99 -1.85
CA ARG A 75 -22.40 -7.94 -1.06
C ARG A 75 -23.55 -8.53 -0.22
N PRO A 76 -23.27 -8.95 1.03
CA PRO A 76 -24.27 -9.58 1.87
C PRO A 76 -25.35 -8.57 2.27
N HIS A 77 -26.54 -9.07 2.57
CA HIS A 77 -27.58 -8.29 3.24
C HIS A 77 -27.27 -8.21 4.75
N LYS A 78 -27.67 -7.11 5.35
CA LYS A 78 -27.68 -6.95 6.80
C LYS A 78 -28.94 -7.58 7.39
N ALA A 79 -29.00 -7.74 8.72
CA ALA A 79 -30.16 -8.27 9.42
C ALA A 79 -31.45 -7.45 9.14
N ASN A 80 -31.33 -6.17 8.84
CA ASN A 80 -32.45 -5.29 8.48
C ASN A 80 -32.81 -5.31 6.98
N GLY A 81 -32.34 -6.27 6.21
CA GLY A 81 -32.58 -6.40 4.77
C GLY A 81 -31.79 -5.46 3.87
N GLN A 82 -31.10 -4.46 4.41
CA GLN A 82 -30.31 -3.53 3.62
C GLN A 82 -29.02 -4.17 3.11
N LEU A 83 -28.54 -3.69 1.94
CA LEU A 83 -27.25 -4.12 1.39
C LEU A 83 -26.08 -3.70 2.30
N GLY A 84 -25.25 -4.66 2.62
CA GLY A 84 -24.02 -4.47 3.42
C GLY A 84 -22.87 -3.85 2.63
N THR A 85 -21.67 -3.95 3.20
CA THR A 85 -20.44 -3.52 2.53
C THR A 85 -19.95 -4.62 1.58
N TYR A 86 -19.37 -4.23 0.46
CA TYR A 86 -18.74 -5.17 -0.47
C TYR A 86 -17.60 -5.95 0.20
N ILE A 87 -17.55 -7.23 -0.10
CA ILE A 87 -16.47 -8.16 0.27
C ILE A 87 -15.78 -8.57 -1.03
N TYR A 88 -14.47 -8.36 -1.08
CA TYR A 88 -13.62 -8.70 -2.21
C TYR A 88 -12.73 -9.88 -1.83
N LYS A 89 -12.89 -11.02 -2.50
CA LYS A 89 -11.98 -12.15 -2.37
C LYS A 89 -10.85 -11.96 -3.40
N LEU A 90 -9.64 -11.75 -2.90
CA LEU A 90 -8.45 -11.52 -3.74
C LEU A 90 -7.78 -12.86 -4.08
N LYS A 91 -7.09 -12.89 -5.23
CA LYS A 91 -6.18 -13.99 -5.55
C LYS A 91 -5.16 -14.16 -4.42
N ALA A 92 -5.03 -15.38 -3.92
CA ALA A 92 -4.10 -15.67 -2.84
C ALA A 92 -2.66 -15.32 -3.23
N VAL A 93 -1.89 -14.83 -2.27
CA VAL A 93 -0.46 -14.62 -2.49
C VAL A 93 0.25 -15.95 -2.34
N ALA A 94 0.96 -16.38 -3.38
CA ALA A 94 1.67 -17.64 -3.40
C ALA A 94 2.73 -17.73 -2.28
N ALA A 95 3.02 -18.93 -1.80
CA ALA A 95 4.06 -19.16 -0.79
C ALA A 95 5.46 -18.78 -1.31
N LYS A 96 5.69 -18.93 -2.62
CA LYS A 96 6.90 -18.51 -3.33
C LYS A 96 6.50 -17.54 -4.46
N GLY A 97 7.40 -16.64 -4.87
CA GLY A 97 7.12 -15.70 -5.96
C GLY A 97 6.29 -14.47 -5.52
N PHE A 98 6.57 -13.97 -4.34
CA PHE A 98 6.01 -12.70 -3.84
C PHE A 98 7.13 -11.74 -3.42
N PHE A 99 6.77 -10.47 -3.33
CA PHE A 99 7.62 -9.43 -2.75
C PHE A 99 6.86 -8.65 -1.66
N LYS A 100 7.62 -7.98 -0.81
CA LYS A 100 7.09 -7.19 0.31
C LYS A 100 7.00 -5.72 -0.07
N VAL A 101 5.90 -5.09 0.31
CA VAL A 101 5.64 -3.66 0.06
C VAL A 101 5.40 -2.96 1.39
N LYS A 102 6.06 -1.83 1.60
CA LYS A 102 5.89 -1.03 2.82
C LYS A 102 4.53 -0.32 2.82
N ARG A 103 3.82 -0.35 3.94
CA ARG A 103 2.49 0.27 4.05
C ARG A 103 2.51 1.79 3.99
N TYR A 104 3.57 2.43 4.44
CA TYR A 104 3.65 3.90 4.53
C TYR A 104 3.61 4.61 3.16
N ILE A 105 3.83 3.87 2.06
CA ILE A 105 3.79 4.45 0.70
C ILE A 105 2.36 4.61 0.16
N LEU A 106 1.38 3.96 0.80
CA LEU A 106 0.01 3.98 0.33
C LEU A 106 -0.55 5.40 0.32
N GLY A 107 -1.12 5.80 -0.80
CA GLY A 107 -1.67 7.14 -1.00
C GLY A 107 -0.62 8.24 -1.28
N LYS A 108 0.69 7.96 -1.16
CA LYS A 108 1.75 8.94 -1.40
C LYS A 108 2.26 8.97 -2.83
N LEU A 109 2.13 7.85 -3.57
CA LEU A 109 2.70 7.69 -4.89
C LEU A 109 1.66 7.83 -6.00
N SER A 110 2.02 8.53 -7.07
CA SER A 110 1.25 8.52 -8.32
C SER A 110 1.27 7.11 -8.95
N GLY A 111 0.41 6.84 -9.93
CA GLY A 111 0.35 5.50 -10.54
C GLY A 111 1.67 5.05 -11.18
N VAL A 112 2.39 5.96 -11.83
CA VAL A 112 3.70 5.66 -12.46
C VAL A 112 4.78 5.48 -11.39
N GLN A 113 4.81 6.36 -10.39
CA GLN A 113 5.72 6.24 -9.24
C GLN A 113 5.49 4.92 -8.49
N LEU A 114 4.22 4.55 -8.25
CA LEU A 114 3.88 3.29 -7.61
C LEU A 114 4.38 2.09 -8.43
N ARG A 115 4.15 2.07 -9.75
CA ARG A 115 4.63 1.00 -10.62
C ARG A 115 6.15 0.85 -10.57
N MET A 116 6.88 1.97 -10.61
CA MET A 116 8.33 2.01 -10.47
C MET A 116 8.80 1.48 -9.10
N TYR A 117 8.17 1.97 -8.04
CA TYR A 117 8.48 1.52 -6.68
C TYR A 117 8.25 0.01 -6.49
N LEU A 118 7.13 -0.51 -6.98
CA LEU A 118 6.83 -1.94 -6.93
C LEU A 118 7.82 -2.78 -7.74
N PHE A 119 8.26 -2.27 -8.89
CA PHE A 119 9.32 -2.91 -9.67
C PHE A 119 10.61 -3.03 -8.86
N ILE A 120 11.03 -1.96 -8.21
CA ILE A 120 12.22 -1.96 -7.33
C ILE A 120 12.00 -2.94 -6.16
N CYS A 121 10.85 -2.90 -5.47
CA CYS A 121 10.54 -3.84 -4.39
C CYS A 121 10.58 -5.31 -4.82
N ARG A 122 10.19 -5.62 -6.07
CA ARG A 122 10.25 -6.98 -6.63
C ARG A 122 11.68 -7.39 -6.95
N ALA A 123 12.50 -6.46 -7.41
CA ALA A 123 13.86 -6.73 -7.88
C ALA A 123 14.91 -6.73 -6.76
N VAL A 124 14.65 -6.04 -5.63
CA VAL A 124 15.62 -6.02 -4.52
C VAL A 124 15.82 -7.42 -3.92
N THR A 125 17.09 -7.70 -3.63
CA THR A 125 17.53 -8.94 -2.99
C THR A 125 17.19 -8.97 -1.51
N LYS A 126 17.53 -10.07 -0.81
CA LYS A 126 17.43 -10.16 0.66
C LYS A 126 18.27 -9.07 1.37
N LYS A 127 19.33 -8.59 0.73
CA LYS A 127 20.19 -7.49 1.24
C LYS A 127 19.61 -6.10 0.99
N ASN A 128 18.39 -6.01 0.45
CA ASN A 128 17.73 -4.76 0.05
C ASN A 128 18.53 -3.98 -0.99
N ASP A 129 19.08 -4.68 -1.97
CA ASP A 129 19.87 -4.12 -3.03
C ASP A 129 19.41 -4.63 -4.41
N MET A 130 19.38 -3.74 -5.39
CA MET A 130 18.99 -4.00 -6.77
C MET A 130 19.95 -3.25 -7.70
N TRP A 131 20.45 -3.94 -8.72
CA TRP A 131 21.41 -3.42 -9.69
C TRP A 131 20.76 -3.44 -11.08
N ASN A 132 20.37 -2.28 -11.56
CA ASN A 132 19.79 -2.14 -12.89
C ASN A 132 20.16 -0.80 -13.50
N SER A 133 20.45 -0.81 -14.78
CA SER A 133 20.58 0.41 -15.56
C SER A 133 19.22 1.07 -15.79
N PHE A 134 19.23 2.34 -16.16
CA PHE A 134 17.97 3.02 -16.54
C PHE A 134 17.35 2.40 -17.79
N ASN A 135 18.16 1.82 -18.69
CA ASN A 135 17.68 1.15 -19.89
C ASN A 135 16.95 -0.14 -19.54
N ASP A 136 17.50 -0.96 -18.63
CA ASP A 136 16.85 -2.20 -18.18
C ASP A 136 15.49 -1.92 -17.54
N ILE A 137 15.42 -0.89 -16.70
CA ILE A 137 14.17 -0.46 -16.07
C ILE A 137 13.18 0.06 -17.12
N ALA A 138 13.66 0.85 -18.10
CA ALA A 138 12.84 1.37 -19.19
C ALA A 138 12.21 0.24 -20.02
N ASN A 139 13.03 -0.73 -20.40
CA ASN A 139 12.60 -1.91 -21.15
C ASN A 139 11.62 -2.77 -20.33
N ALA A 140 11.93 -3.05 -19.07
CA ALA A 140 11.08 -3.87 -18.21
C ALA A 140 9.71 -3.25 -17.93
N LEU A 141 9.63 -1.93 -17.83
CA LEU A 141 8.38 -1.19 -17.57
C LEU A 141 7.72 -0.65 -18.84
N GLN A 142 8.36 -0.78 -20.00
CA GLN A 142 7.91 -0.24 -21.29
C GLN A 142 7.60 1.28 -21.22
N ILE A 143 8.53 2.04 -20.64
CA ILE A 143 8.45 3.49 -20.53
C ILE A 143 9.75 4.13 -21.01
N ALA A 144 9.68 5.37 -21.52
CA ALA A 144 10.85 6.07 -22.01
C ALA A 144 11.92 6.24 -20.89
N ARG A 145 13.21 6.05 -21.25
CA ARG A 145 14.36 6.21 -20.34
C ARG A 145 14.34 7.57 -19.61
N LYS A 146 14.00 8.66 -20.31
CA LYS A 146 13.86 10.01 -19.72
C LYS A 146 12.84 10.01 -18.57
N LYS A 147 11.71 9.32 -18.73
CA LYS A 147 10.68 9.19 -17.70
C LYS A 147 11.16 8.34 -16.51
N VAL A 148 11.92 7.26 -16.76
CA VAL A 148 12.56 6.46 -15.69
C VAL A 148 13.42 7.34 -14.80
N ILE A 149 14.33 8.12 -15.40
CA ILE A 149 15.24 9.02 -14.67
C ILE A 149 14.45 10.00 -13.81
N ALA A 150 13.43 10.66 -14.39
CA ALA A 150 12.61 11.63 -13.68
C ALA A 150 11.90 10.98 -12.47
N VAL A 151 11.23 9.84 -12.67
CA VAL A 151 10.48 9.15 -11.61
C VAL A 151 11.39 8.62 -10.51
N ILE A 152 12.56 8.08 -10.85
CA ILE A 152 13.54 7.64 -9.85
C ILE A 152 14.04 8.82 -9.00
N ASN A 153 14.34 9.96 -9.62
CA ASN A 153 14.77 11.15 -8.88
C ASN A 153 13.65 11.66 -7.96
N GLU A 154 12.38 11.61 -8.40
CA GLU A 154 11.23 11.93 -7.56
C GLU A 154 11.15 10.99 -6.35
N LEU A 155 11.27 9.67 -6.54
CA LEU A 155 11.22 8.68 -5.46
C LEU A 155 12.38 8.85 -4.47
N VAL A 156 13.57 9.19 -4.95
CA VAL A 156 14.73 9.51 -4.10
C VAL A 156 14.47 10.78 -3.30
N LYS A 157 13.96 11.86 -3.95
CA LYS A 157 13.60 13.11 -3.27
C LYS A 157 12.54 12.90 -2.20
N MET A 158 11.59 11.99 -2.43
CA MET A 158 10.56 11.61 -1.45
C MET A 158 11.11 10.70 -0.33
N GLY A 159 12.37 10.31 -0.36
CA GLY A 159 12.96 9.40 0.61
C GLY A 159 12.40 7.97 0.60
N VAL A 160 11.71 7.58 -0.48
CA VAL A 160 11.05 6.26 -0.61
C VAL A 160 12.06 5.18 -1.04
N ILE A 161 13.05 5.58 -1.83
CA ILE A 161 14.18 4.74 -2.25
C ILE A 161 15.47 5.52 -2.05
N ARG A 162 16.59 4.77 -1.95
CA ARG A 162 17.94 5.32 -2.02
C ARG A 162 18.58 4.88 -3.34
N LYS A 163 19.35 5.77 -3.94
CA LYS A 163 20.16 5.50 -5.13
C LYS A 163 21.60 5.75 -4.79
N LEU A 164 22.44 4.75 -5.00
CA LEU A 164 23.89 4.83 -4.83
C LEU A 164 24.55 4.69 -6.19
N ARG A 165 25.58 5.49 -6.43
CA ARG A 165 26.50 5.32 -7.55
C ARG A 165 27.73 4.61 -7.03
N VAL A 166 28.12 3.54 -7.69
CA VAL A 166 29.31 2.76 -7.33
C VAL A 166 30.35 2.97 -8.41
N LEU A 167 31.57 3.36 -8.00
CA LEU A 167 32.72 3.45 -8.89
C LEU A 167 33.34 2.06 -9.04
N LYS A 168 33.67 1.69 -10.25
CA LYS A 168 34.53 0.53 -10.54
C LYS A 168 35.99 0.84 -10.21
N LYS A 169 36.83 -0.19 -10.18
CA LYS A 169 38.26 -0.06 -9.92
C LYS A 169 38.98 0.81 -10.96
N ASP A 170 38.45 0.88 -12.18
CA ASP A 170 38.97 1.68 -13.30
C ASP A 170 38.50 3.16 -13.26
N GLY A 171 37.81 3.59 -12.21
CA GLY A 171 37.27 4.94 -12.08
C GLY A 171 35.98 5.18 -12.86
N SER A 172 35.50 4.23 -13.67
CA SER A 172 34.18 4.34 -14.34
C SER A 172 33.03 4.08 -13.39
N TYR A 173 31.83 4.60 -13.71
CA TYR A 173 30.66 4.31 -12.93
C TYR A 173 30.08 2.93 -13.27
N SER A 174 29.80 2.15 -12.24
CA SER A 174 29.01 0.92 -12.34
C SER A 174 27.52 1.25 -12.55
N ASP A 175 26.70 0.20 -12.70
CA ASP A 175 25.26 0.34 -12.68
C ASP A 175 24.77 1.00 -11.39
N ASN A 176 23.59 1.63 -11.48
CA ASN A 176 23.00 2.24 -10.30
C ASN A 176 22.51 1.16 -9.33
N HIS A 177 22.82 1.34 -8.07
CA HIS A 177 22.29 0.54 -6.99
C HIS A 177 21.06 1.22 -6.37
N TYR A 178 20.01 0.46 -6.15
CA TYR A 178 18.78 0.96 -5.54
C TYR A 178 18.44 0.13 -4.31
N SER A 179 17.99 0.80 -3.26
CA SER A 179 17.44 0.15 -2.07
C SER A 179 16.14 0.81 -1.64
N VAL A 180 15.25 0.03 -1.04
CA VAL A 180 13.98 0.54 -0.48
C VAL A 180 14.28 1.15 0.89
N SER A 181 13.93 2.43 1.06
CA SER A 181 14.14 3.12 2.34
C SER A 181 13.23 2.55 3.44
N GLU A 182 13.76 2.46 4.65
CA GLU A 182 12.94 2.33 5.85
C GLU A 182 12.36 3.71 6.20
N PRO A 183 11.12 3.80 6.71
CA PRO A 183 10.63 5.04 7.25
C PRO A 183 11.58 5.45 8.39
N GLU A 184 12.11 6.66 8.34
CA GLU A 184 12.81 7.20 9.48
C GLU A 184 11.82 7.25 10.65
N VAL A 185 12.00 6.35 11.61
CA VAL A 185 11.40 6.50 12.92
C VAL A 185 12.10 7.72 13.49
N GLN A 186 11.42 8.88 13.49
CA GLN A 186 11.87 10.01 14.30
C GLN A 186 11.96 9.45 15.72
N LYS A 187 13.18 9.11 16.14
CA LYS A 187 13.46 8.92 17.55
C LYS A 187 13.15 10.28 18.16
N GLU A 188 12.00 10.39 18.81
CA GLU A 188 11.74 11.51 19.71
C GLU A 188 12.99 11.64 20.55
N LYS A 189 13.72 12.74 20.36
CA LYS A 189 14.84 13.08 21.24
C LYS A 189 14.21 13.15 22.61
N GLY A 190 14.47 12.13 23.44
CA GLY A 190 13.92 12.03 24.76
C GLY A 190 14.12 13.38 25.46
N HIS A 191 13.04 14.04 25.78
CA HIS A 191 13.08 15.18 26.67
C HIS A 191 13.77 14.68 27.94
N LYS A 192 15.02 15.08 28.15
CA LYS A 192 15.64 15.00 29.50
C LYS A 192 14.66 15.67 30.41
N LYS A 193 14.07 14.90 31.34
CA LYS A 193 13.26 15.43 32.40
C LYS A 193 14.11 16.48 33.13
N ALA A 194 13.77 17.74 32.97
CA ALA A 194 14.37 18.81 33.75
C ALA A 194 14.07 18.51 35.22
N SER A 195 15.08 18.67 36.08
CA SER A 195 14.93 18.51 37.51
C SER A 195 13.92 19.55 38.04
N PRO A 196 13.22 19.28 39.17
CA PRO A 196 12.10 20.10 39.67
C PRO A 196 12.44 21.53 40.07
N GLN A 197 13.71 21.93 40.03
CA GLN A 197 14.16 23.26 40.49
C GLN A 197 14.22 24.34 39.39
N GLN A 198 13.91 24.04 38.11
CA GLN A 198 13.90 25.06 37.04
C GLN A 198 12.49 25.45 36.54
N ALA A 199 11.44 24.97 37.19
CA ALA A 199 10.06 25.24 36.77
C ALA A 199 9.44 26.52 37.33
N ALA A 200 10.18 27.31 38.16
CA ALA A 200 9.60 28.46 38.88
C ALA A 200 9.75 29.82 38.18
N ASN A 201 10.50 29.94 37.05
CA ASN A 201 10.80 31.24 36.46
C ASN A 201 10.36 31.47 35.01
N SER A 202 9.40 30.70 34.52
CA SER A 202 8.91 30.89 33.12
C SER A 202 7.38 30.96 33.01
N LEU A 203 6.74 31.67 33.92
CA LEU A 203 5.33 32.04 33.79
C LEU A 203 5.20 33.53 33.52
N ARG A 204 5.56 33.97 32.33
CA ARG A 204 5.02 35.19 31.71
C ARG A 204 5.29 35.18 30.19
N THR A 205 4.19 35.45 29.46
CA THR A 205 4.10 35.74 27.99
C THR A 205 4.13 34.50 27.04
N GLN A 206 3.05 34.14 26.51
CA GLN A 206 2.40 34.44 25.27
C GLN A 206 1.38 33.34 24.85
N ASN A 207 0.11 33.74 24.85
CA ASN A 207 -0.95 33.13 24.08
C ASN A 207 -0.63 33.27 22.59
N ILE A 208 -0.58 32.14 21.84
CA ILE A 208 -1.02 32.10 20.44
C ILE A 208 -1.44 30.66 20.11
N ASN A 209 -2.66 30.54 19.64
CA ASN A 209 -3.34 29.35 19.20
C ASN A 209 -2.54 28.55 18.15
N HIS A 210 -2.29 27.28 18.38
CA HIS A 210 -2.06 26.29 17.35
C HIS A 210 -2.93 25.07 17.60
N VAL A 211 -4.03 24.98 16.87
CA VAL A 211 -4.91 23.82 16.83
C VAL A 211 -4.16 22.68 16.15
N CYS A 212 -3.59 21.79 16.92
CA CYS A 212 -3.10 20.51 16.43
C CYS A 212 -4.28 19.57 16.18
N ILE A 213 -4.69 19.43 14.92
CA ILE A 213 -5.64 18.40 14.50
C ILE A 213 -4.93 17.04 14.57
N LYS A 214 -5.13 16.33 15.67
CA LYS A 214 -4.75 14.92 15.81
C LYS A 214 -5.69 14.08 14.96
N TYR A 215 -5.23 13.62 13.80
CA TYR A 215 -5.91 12.57 13.05
C TYR A 215 -5.78 11.24 13.82
N LYS A 216 -6.80 10.87 14.59
CA LYS A 216 -7.01 9.47 15.01
C LYS A 216 -7.50 8.67 13.80
N PRO A 217 -6.88 7.54 13.43
CA PRO A 217 -7.46 6.64 12.43
C PRO A 217 -8.70 5.98 13.04
N LEU A 218 -9.87 6.27 12.50
CA LEU A 218 -11.11 5.55 12.79
C LEU A 218 -10.97 4.09 12.32
N ILE A 219 -10.65 3.22 13.26
CA ILE A 219 -10.72 1.77 13.08
C ILE A 219 -12.19 1.38 13.21
N VAL A 220 -12.89 1.25 12.09
CA VAL A 220 -14.20 0.61 12.08
C VAL A 220 -13.98 -0.90 12.06
N CYS A 221 -13.99 -1.49 13.25
CA CYS A 221 -13.94 -2.92 13.44
C CYS A 221 -15.36 -3.48 13.33
N CYS A 222 -15.72 -4.13 12.21
CA CYS A 222 -16.91 -4.98 12.16
C CYS A 222 -16.55 -6.32 12.80
N GLN A 223 -16.91 -6.51 14.06
CA GLN A 223 -16.98 -7.84 14.66
C GLN A 223 -18.18 -8.58 14.04
N VAL A 224 -17.92 -9.60 13.24
CA VAL A 224 -18.91 -10.58 12.85
C VAL A 224 -18.94 -11.63 13.96
N LYS A 225 -19.93 -11.59 14.83
CA LYS A 225 -20.28 -12.73 15.69
C LYS A 225 -20.76 -13.86 14.80
N ASN A 226 -20.07 -14.97 14.84
CA ASN A 226 -20.57 -16.24 14.30
C ASN A 226 -21.80 -16.65 15.10
N GLN A 227 -22.97 -16.43 14.55
CA GLN A 227 -24.18 -17.14 14.96
C GLN A 227 -24.47 -18.20 13.90
N GLY A 228 -24.67 -19.44 14.40
CA GLY A 228 -24.80 -20.65 13.62
C GLY A 228 -25.89 -20.58 12.56
N LEU A 229 -25.65 -21.24 11.46
CA LEU A 229 -26.62 -21.53 10.43
C LEU A 229 -27.68 -22.49 11.02
N PRO A 230 -28.98 -22.20 10.87
CA PRO A 230 -29.99 -23.23 11.05
C PRO A 230 -29.99 -24.16 9.83
N ASP A 231 -29.92 -25.44 10.09
CA ASP A 231 -30.16 -26.52 9.13
C ASP A 231 -31.60 -26.45 8.62
N PHE A 232 -31.79 -26.20 7.35
CA PHE A 232 -33.04 -26.42 6.63
C PHE A 232 -32.72 -27.26 5.40
N TYR A 233 -32.87 -28.57 5.53
CA TYR A 233 -33.36 -29.46 4.46
C TYR A 233 -33.69 -30.84 5.04
N SER A 234 -34.95 -31.03 5.37
CA SER A 234 -35.60 -32.35 5.35
C SER A 234 -37.07 -32.14 4.94
N GLY A 235 -37.37 -32.42 3.70
CA GLY A 235 -38.68 -32.41 3.14
C GLY A 235 -38.72 -33.36 1.95
N VAL A 236 -38.95 -34.64 2.25
CA VAL A 236 -39.28 -35.68 1.29
C VAL A 236 -40.71 -35.48 0.79
N VAL A 237 -40.88 -35.61 -0.50
CA VAL A 237 -42.18 -35.63 -1.19
C VAL A 237 -42.50 -37.09 -1.56
N PRO A 238 -43.74 -37.53 -1.42
CA PRO A 238 -44.22 -38.73 -2.10
C PRO A 238 -44.49 -38.43 -3.59
#